data_a0fe0fd0aca38c522e1a6e75042d1d08
#
_entry.id   a0fe0fd0aca38c522e1a6e75042d1d08
#
_cell.length_a   1.000
_cell.length_b   1.000
_cell.length_c   1.000
_cell.angle_alpha   90.00
_cell.angle_beta   90.00
_cell.angle_gamma   90.00
#
_symmetry.space_group_name_H-M   'P 1'
#
loop_
_entity.id
_entity.type
_entity.pdbx_description
1 polymer ?
#
loop_
_entity_poly.entity_id
_entity_poly.type
_entity_poly.pdbx_seq_one_letter_code
_entity_poly.pdbx_strand_id
1 'polypeptide(L)'
;MIIKGPPTSSEEYQLIFQWLDERFYYSIGAMAFLAQTQATNAEWQLLRLYDSQNAEQLLGVAVVLAGGTCFWVPSKTSSSGALLCTSILELQPRRIVTTAIGRDLLHAQIKQKGHILREYDQWIMVCSRQFSQAQGRLAELSDIARLIEYQHQYNHERSVNETTDWESLIQQEKIIVLEADDQIVSVVRLGIETDRLISIGGTYTFPAYRRKGFAERILQFAVNRIVATGRIAHLIVDVDNTPAVTLYRQMGFECVESSYIAYPEYL
;
A
#
# COMPACT_ATOMS: atom_id res chain seq x y z
N MET A 1 -3.58 -26.39 -6.69
CA MET A 1 -3.71 -26.03 -8.13
C MET A 1 -3.61 -24.53 -8.29
N ILE A 2 -2.91 -24.03 -9.31
CA ILE A 2 -2.86 -22.58 -9.62
C ILE A 2 -3.74 -22.29 -10.82
N ILE A 3 -4.55 -21.24 -10.72
CA ILE A 3 -5.37 -20.71 -11.81
C ILE A 3 -4.87 -19.29 -12.13
N LYS A 4 -4.60 -19.01 -13.41
CA LYS A 4 -4.19 -17.69 -13.92
C LYS A 4 -5.35 -17.06 -14.72
N GLY A 5 -5.57 -15.76 -14.56
CA GLY A 5 -6.59 -15.00 -15.29
C GLY A 5 -7.71 -14.45 -14.39
N PRO A 6 -8.68 -13.72 -14.94
CA PRO A 6 -9.78 -13.17 -14.18
C PRO A 6 -10.68 -14.26 -13.58
N PRO A 7 -11.48 -13.94 -12.55
CA PRO A 7 -12.54 -14.82 -12.06
C PRO A 7 -13.52 -15.16 -13.19
N THR A 8 -13.98 -16.41 -13.23
CA THR A 8 -14.84 -16.93 -14.30
C THR A 8 -16.32 -16.78 -14.00
N SER A 9 -16.65 -16.48 -12.74
CA SER A 9 -18.03 -16.22 -12.29
C SER A 9 -18.10 -15.18 -11.18
N SER A 10 -19.29 -14.66 -10.92
CA SER A 10 -19.55 -13.75 -9.81
C SER A 10 -19.31 -14.42 -8.45
N GLU A 11 -19.62 -15.70 -8.33
CA GLU A 11 -19.42 -16.48 -7.11
C GLU A 11 -17.93 -16.64 -6.80
N GLU A 12 -17.10 -16.92 -7.81
CA GLU A 12 -15.65 -16.98 -7.67
C GLU A 12 -15.07 -15.62 -7.26
N TYR A 13 -15.54 -14.53 -7.85
CA TYR A 13 -15.16 -13.18 -7.47
C TYR A 13 -15.47 -12.92 -6.00
N GLN A 14 -16.68 -13.23 -5.55
CA GLN A 14 -17.10 -13.04 -4.15
C GLN A 14 -16.25 -13.87 -3.19
N LEU A 15 -15.95 -15.11 -3.53
CA LEU A 15 -15.08 -15.98 -2.73
C LEU A 15 -13.68 -15.38 -2.56
N ILE A 16 -13.07 -14.89 -3.65
CA ILE A 16 -11.74 -14.25 -3.59
C ILE A 16 -11.80 -12.98 -2.75
N PHE A 17 -12.81 -12.14 -2.97
CA PHE A 17 -12.97 -10.89 -2.25
C PHE A 17 -13.17 -11.12 -0.76
N GLN A 18 -14.04 -12.06 -0.37
CA GLN A 18 -14.26 -12.44 1.03
C GLN A 18 -12.97 -12.99 1.67
N TRP A 19 -12.24 -13.83 0.95
CA TRP A 19 -10.98 -14.39 1.44
C TRP A 19 -9.92 -13.30 1.68
N LEU A 20 -9.86 -12.27 0.84
CA LEU A 20 -8.99 -11.10 1.02
C LEU A 20 -9.48 -10.21 2.16
N ASP A 21 -10.81 -10.01 2.32
CA ASP A 21 -11.40 -9.18 3.37
C ASP A 21 -11.18 -9.74 4.78
N GLU A 22 -11.09 -11.06 4.93
CA GLU A 22 -10.66 -11.69 6.20
C GLU A 22 -9.22 -11.33 6.58
N ARG A 23 -8.44 -10.76 5.63
CA ARG A 23 -7.03 -10.38 5.72
C ARG A 23 -6.82 -8.91 5.41
N PHE A 24 -7.82 -8.08 5.63
CA PHE A 24 -7.97 -6.74 5.08
C PHE A 24 -6.80 -5.79 5.41
N TYR A 25 -6.06 -6.00 6.49
CA TYR A 25 -4.94 -5.14 6.82
C TYR A 25 -3.79 -5.20 5.80
N TYR A 26 -3.42 -6.38 5.33
CA TYR A 26 -2.31 -6.54 4.39
C TYR A 26 -2.75 -6.86 2.95
N SER A 27 -4.03 -7.12 2.74
CA SER A 27 -4.59 -7.37 1.40
C SER A 27 -5.10 -6.12 0.68
N ILE A 28 -5.03 -4.95 1.31
CA ILE A 28 -5.62 -3.69 0.81
C ILE A 28 -5.26 -3.40 -0.65
N GLY A 29 -4.01 -3.65 -1.07
CA GLY A 29 -3.58 -3.49 -2.45
C GLY A 29 -4.27 -4.47 -3.40
N ALA A 30 -4.30 -5.76 -3.05
CA ALA A 30 -4.95 -6.79 -3.86
C ALA A 30 -6.47 -6.54 -3.97
N MET A 31 -7.12 -6.16 -2.87
CA MET A 31 -8.57 -5.85 -2.85
C MET A 31 -8.92 -4.67 -3.75
N ALA A 32 -8.19 -3.56 -3.62
CA ALA A 32 -8.46 -2.35 -4.39
C ALA A 32 -8.31 -2.58 -5.89
N PHE A 33 -7.28 -3.31 -6.30
CA PHE A 33 -7.10 -3.62 -7.73
C PHE A 33 -8.08 -4.67 -8.23
N LEU A 34 -8.45 -5.65 -7.42
CA LEU A 34 -9.52 -6.61 -7.78
C LEU A 34 -10.85 -5.89 -8.00
N ALA A 35 -11.20 -4.91 -7.17
CA ALA A 35 -12.42 -4.11 -7.34
C ALA A 35 -12.39 -3.24 -8.61
N GLN A 36 -11.23 -2.63 -8.93
CA GLN A 36 -11.07 -1.81 -10.15
C GLN A 36 -11.17 -2.63 -11.43
N THR A 37 -10.72 -3.87 -11.43
CA THR A 37 -10.65 -4.71 -12.64
C THR A 37 -12.01 -5.15 -13.16
N GLN A 38 -13.06 -5.11 -12.35
CA GLN A 38 -14.44 -5.27 -12.86
C GLN A 38 -14.87 -4.09 -13.77
N ALA A 39 -14.24 -2.93 -13.64
CA ALA A 39 -14.62 -1.70 -14.34
C ALA A 39 -13.75 -1.40 -15.58
N THR A 40 -12.59 -2.01 -15.74
CA THR A 40 -11.61 -1.65 -16.78
C THR A 40 -10.94 -2.89 -17.38
N ASN A 41 -10.69 -2.86 -18.71
CA ASN A 41 -9.87 -3.84 -19.45
C ASN A 41 -8.35 -3.63 -19.19
N ALA A 42 -7.94 -3.26 -17.99
CA ALA A 42 -6.53 -3.01 -17.70
C ALA A 42 -5.71 -4.31 -17.77
N GLU A 43 -4.50 -4.22 -18.30
CA GLU A 43 -3.54 -5.34 -18.33
C GLU A 43 -3.07 -5.67 -16.89
N TRP A 44 -3.62 -6.72 -16.33
CA TRP A 44 -3.27 -7.26 -15.01
C TRP A 44 -3.42 -8.78 -15.03
N GLN A 45 -2.73 -9.45 -14.11
CA GLN A 45 -2.84 -10.89 -13.95
C GLN A 45 -3.21 -11.24 -12.52
N LEU A 46 -4.25 -12.05 -12.38
CA LEU A 46 -4.67 -12.64 -11.12
C LEU A 46 -4.19 -14.10 -11.07
N LEU A 47 -3.46 -14.42 -10.02
CA LEU A 47 -3.03 -15.75 -9.69
C LEU A 47 -3.78 -16.21 -8.44
N ARG A 48 -4.39 -17.38 -8.49
CA ARG A 48 -5.13 -17.99 -7.38
C ARG A 48 -4.59 -19.38 -7.11
N LEU A 49 -4.27 -19.63 -5.87
CA LEU A 49 -3.83 -20.95 -5.41
C LEU A 49 -4.96 -21.61 -4.64
N TYR A 50 -5.44 -22.73 -5.16
CA TYR A 50 -6.44 -23.57 -4.50
C TYR A 50 -5.79 -24.83 -3.94
N ASP A 51 -6.42 -25.42 -2.91
CA ASP A 51 -6.04 -26.73 -2.39
C ASP A 51 -6.19 -27.79 -3.49
N SER A 52 -5.27 -28.77 -3.51
CA SER A 52 -5.32 -29.84 -4.50
C SER A 52 -6.38 -30.90 -4.20
N GLN A 53 -6.79 -31.03 -2.95
CA GLN A 53 -7.82 -31.97 -2.51
C GLN A 53 -9.20 -31.34 -2.37
N ASN A 54 -9.24 -29.99 -2.21
CA ASN A 54 -10.47 -29.21 -2.13
C ASN A 54 -10.38 -27.97 -3.02
N ALA A 55 -10.90 -28.07 -4.24
CA ALA A 55 -10.84 -27.01 -5.25
C ALA A 55 -11.61 -25.72 -4.88
N GLU A 56 -12.43 -25.75 -3.83
CA GLU A 56 -13.13 -24.57 -3.30
C GLU A 56 -12.32 -23.82 -2.25
N GLN A 57 -11.27 -24.45 -1.71
CA GLN A 57 -10.44 -23.85 -0.68
C GLN A 57 -9.33 -22.99 -1.28
N LEU A 58 -9.52 -21.68 -1.27
CA LEU A 58 -8.52 -20.69 -1.69
C LEU A 58 -7.41 -20.60 -0.64
N LEU A 59 -6.16 -20.78 -1.07
CA LEU A 59 -4.97 -20.79 -0.20
C LEU A 59 -4.08 -19.57 -0.39
N GLY A 60 -4.19 -18.85 -1.50
CA GLY A 60 -3.38 -17.66 -1.75
C GLY A 60 -3.80 -16.93 -3.01
N VAL A 61 -3.54 -15.62 -3.02
CA VAL A 61 -3.88 -14.73 -4.13
C VAL A 61 -2.68 -13.84 -4.45
N ALA A 62 -2.42 -13.61 -5.73
CA ALA A 62 -1.51 -12.57 -6.17
C ALA A 62 -2.12 -11.79 -7.34
N VAL A 63 -2.01 -10.46 -7.27
CA VAL A 63 -2.41 -9.52 -8.33
C VAL A 63 -1.17 -8.86 -8.87
N VAL A 64 -0.86 -9.08 -10.14
CA VAL A 64 0.29 -8.47 -10.83
C VAL A 64 -0.23 -7.43 -11.80
N LEU A 65 0.16 -6.18 -11.59
CA LEU A 65 -0.27 -5.03 -12.40
C LEU A 65 0.65 -4.85 -13.63
N ALA A 66 0.16 -4.23 -14.68
CA ALA A 66 0.93 -3.87 -15.88
C ALA A 66 2.21 -3.09 -15.55
N GLY A 67 2.18 -2.21 -14.54
CA GLY A 67 3.35 -1.48 -14.03
C GLY A 67 4.39 -2.34 -13.29
N GLY A 68 4.18 -3.67 -13.21
CA GLY A 68 5.11 -4.61 -12.59
C GLY A 68 5.03 -4.68 -11.07
N THR A 69 4.02 -4.11 -10.42
CA THR A 69 3.78 -4.30 -8.99
C THR A 69 2.95 -5.57 -8.77
N CYS A 70 3.43 -6.47 -7.90
CA CYS A 70 2.71 -7.64 -7.43
C CYS A 70 2.25 -7.43 -5.98
N PHE A 71 0.96 -7.53 -5.73
CA PHE A 71 0.40 -7.68 -4.38
C PHE A 71 0.14 -9.17 -4.13
N TRP A 72 0.93 -9.76 -3.27
CA TRP A 72 0.87 -11.18 -2.98
C TRP A 72 0.42 -11.45 -1.54
N VAL A 73 -0.73 -12.06 -1.41
CA VAL A 73 -1.30 -12.55 -0.15
C VAL A 73 -1.08 -14.06 -0.09
N PRO A 74 -0.06 -14.54 0.63
CA PRO A 74 0.27 -15.96 0.71
C PRO A 74 -0.69 -16.73 1.63
N SER A 75 -0.75 -18.04 1.45
CA SER A 75 -1.34 -18.95 2.43
C SER A 75 -0.58 -18.88 3.77
N LYS A 76 -1.28 -19.17 4.86
CA LYS A 76 -0.65 -19.35 6.17
C LYS A 76 0.24 -20.61 6.26
N THR A 77 0.16 -21.52 5.28
CA THR A 77 0.95 -22.74 5.23
C THR A 77 2.03 -22.65 4.14
N SER A 78 3.28 -22.96 4.50
CA SER A 78 4.45 -22.74 3.64
C SER A 78 4.52 -23.64 2.39
N SER A 79 4.05 -24.89 2.46
CA SER A 79 4.18 -25.84 1.35
C SER A 79 3.39 -25.45 0.09
N SER A 80 2.20 -24.90 0.25
CA SER A 80 1.37 -24.44 -0.87
C SER A 80 1.82 -23.09 -1.44
N GLY A 81 2.39 -22.23 -0.61
CA GLY A 81 2.86 -20.90 -1.00
C GLY A 81 4.01 -20.92 -1.99
N ALA A 82 4.84 -21.97 -1.97
CA ALA A 82 5.99 -22.13 -2.87
C ALA A 82 5.57 -22.19 -4.35
N LEU A 83 4.47 -22.87 -4.67
CA LEU A 83 3.94 -22.94 -6.04
C LEU A 83 3.48 -21.55 -6.54
N LEU A 84 2.80 -20.80 -5.70
CA LEU A 84 2.35 -19.44 -6.05
C LEU A 84 3.55 -18.51 -6.24
N CYS A 85 4.55 -18.59 -5.37
CA CYS A 85 5.80 -17.84 -5.50
C CYS A 85 6.49 -18.11 -6.85
N THR A 86 6.65 -19.38 -7.24
CA THR A 86 7.23 -19.75 -8.55
C THR A 86 6.47 -19.09 -9.69
N SER A 87 5.13 -19.16 -9.68
CA SER A 87 4.30 -18.55 -10.72
C SER A 87 4.35 -17.02 -10.73
N ILE A 88 4.51 -16.37 -9.57
CA ILE A 88 4.75 -14.93 -9.48
C ILE A 88 6.09 -14.57 -10.13
N LEU A 89 7.16 -15.31 -9.81
CA LEU A 89 8.50 -15.07 -10.35
C LEU A 89 8.60 -15.29 -11.87
N GLU A 90 7.75 -16.16 -12.45
CA GLU A 90 7.62 -16.30 -13.91
C GLU A 90 7.12 -15.04 -14.60
N LEU A 91 6.34 -14.20 -13.90
CA LEU A 91 5.82 -12.93 -14.41
C LEU A 91 6.81 -11.77 -14.27
N GLN A 92 7.94 -11.99 -13.63
CA GLN A 92 9.02 -11.03 -13.43
C GLN A 92 8.53 -9.66 -12.89
N PRO A 93 7.77 -9.61 -11.77
CA PRO A 93 7.31 -8.34 -11.23
C PRO A 93 8.50 -7.48 -10.75
N ARG A 94 8.48 -6.19 -11.05
CA ARG A 94 9.53 -5.24 -10.62
C ARG A 94 9.48 -4.94 -9.12
N ARG A 95 8.33 -5.17 -8.50
CA ARG A 95 8.08 -4.90 -7.08
C ARG A 95 7.10 -5.92 -6.55
N ILE A 96 7.42 -6.55 -5.42
CA ILE A 96 6.55 -7.51 -4.74
C ILE A 96 6.23 -6.95 -3.36
N VAL A 97 4.94 -6.82 -3.05
CA VAL A 97 4.41 -6.46 -1.73
C VAL A 97 3.74 -7.69 -1.15
N THR A 98 4.18 -8.13 0.02
CA THR A 98 3.70 -9.36 0.65
C THR A 98 3.84 -9.31 2.17
N THR A 99 3.72 -10.43 2.84
CA THR A 99 3.89 -10.60 4.30
C THR A 99 5.24 -11.24 4.63
N ALA A 100 5.56 -11.42 5.91
CA ALA A 100 6.76 -12.14 6.35
C ALA A 100 6.81 -13.58 5.78
N ILE A 101 5.67 -14.26 5.69
CA ILE A 101 5.60 -15.61 5.07
C ILE A 101 5.99 -15.54 3.58
N GLY A 102 5.48 -14.55 2.86
CA GLY A 102 5.83 -14.34 1.45
C GLY A 102 7.31 -13.99 1.25
N ARG A 103 7.90 -13.20 2.16
CA ARG A 103 9.34 -12.92 2.20
C ARG A 103 10.16 -14.20 2.26
N ASP A 104 9.86 -15.08 3.22
CA ASP A 104 10.64 -16.30 3.43
C ASP A 104 10.56 -17.24 2.21
N LEU A 105 9.38 -17.34 1.60
CA LEU A 105 9.17 -18.09 0.35
C LEU A 105 9.92 -17.46 -0.84
N LEU A 106 9.90 -16.14 -0.95
CA LEU A 106 10.61 -15.41 -2.00
C LEU A 106 12.13 -15.64 -1.90
N HIS A 107 12.70 -15.47 -0.70
CA HIS A 107 14.13 -15.72 -0.45
C HIS A 107 14.57 -17.15 -0.76
N ALA A 108 13.68 -18.13 -0.52
CA ALA A 108 13.97 -19.54 -0.83
C ALA A 108 14.05 -19.81 -2.35
N GLN A 109 13.32 -19.06 -3.17
CA GLN A 109 13.14 -19.38 -4.59
C GLN A 109 13.80 -18.42 -5.57
N ILE A 110 13.99 -17.16 -5.19
CA ILE A 110 14.51 -16.11 -6.11
C ILE A 110 15.89 -16.45 -6.67
N LYS A 111 16.73 -17.16 -5.92
CA LYS A 111 18.12 -17.51 -6.29
C LYS A 111 18.26 -18.23 -7.62
N GLN A 112 17.21 -18.90 -8.09
CA GLN A 112 17.19 -19.61 -9.38
C GLN A 112 16.74 -18.69 -10.54
N LYS A 113 16.19 -17.53 -10.26
CA LYS A 113 15.60 -16.60 -11.22
C LYS A 113 16.27 -15.25 -11.26
N GLY A 114 17.06 -14.93 -10.22
CA GLY A 114 17.66 -13.62 -10.03
C GLY A 114 18.06 -13.39 -8.57
N HIS A 115 18.01 -12.15 -8.14
CA HIS A 115 18.29 -11.74 -6.75
C HIS A 115 17.41 -10.55 -6.34
N ILE A 116 17.39 -10.25 -5.04
CA ILE A 116 16.68 -9.08 -4.53
C ILE A 116 17.67 -7.90 -4.49
N LEU A 117 17.39 -6.86 -5.27
CA LEU A 117 18.21 -5.65 -5.34
C LEU A 117 18.05 -4.79 -4.09
N ARG A 118 16.84 -4.65 -3.59
CA ARG A 118 16.49 -3.97 -2.33
C ARG A 118 15.21 -4.55 -1.75
N GLU A 119 15.12 -4.47 -0.43
CA GLU A 119 13.98 -4.99 0.33
C GLU A 119 13.78 -4.19 1.61
N TYR A 120 12.56 -4.20 2.13
CA TYR A 120 12.19 -3.52 3.37
C TYR A 120 11.18 -4.33 4.15
N ASP A 121 11.46 -4.58 5.42
CA ASP A 121 10.47 -5.00 6.40
C ASP A 121 9.66 -3.78 6.85
N GLN A 122 8.34 -3.93 6.94
CA GLN A 122 7.44 -2.82 7.20
C GLN A 122 6.43 -3.20 8.29
N TRP A 123 5.98 -2.19 9.04
CA TRP A 123 4.81 -2.29 9.91
C TRP A 123 3.57 -1.79 9.19
N ILE A 124 2.47 -2.53 9.32
CA ILE A 124 1.13 -2.04 9.02
C ILE A 124 0.56 -1.46 10.31
N MET A 125 0.24 -0.18 10.29
CA MET A 125 -0.27 0.52 11.45
C MET A 125 -1.63 1.15 11.14
N VAL A 126 -2.53 1.15 12.14
CA VAL A 126 -3.89 1.67 12.00
C VAL A 126 -4.26 2.61 13.14
N CYS A 127 -5.16 3.55 12.85
CA CYS A 127 -5.70 4.47 13.84
C CYS A 127 -7.17 4.80 13.51
N SER A 128 -8.03 4.76 14.56
CA SER A 128 -9.44 5.16 14.48
C SER A 128 -9.80 6.27 15.47
N ARG A 129 -8.79 6.94 16.04
CA ARG A 129 -8.99 8.01 17.02
C ARG A 129 -9.29 9.34 16.32
N GLN A 130 -10.04 10.20 17.01
CA GLN A 130 -10.21 11.59 16.62
C GLN A 130 -9.27 12.50 17.41
N PHE A 131 -8.84 13.60 16.80
CA PHE A 131 -7.89 14.54 17.35
C PHE A 131 -8.45 15.97 17.35
N SER A 132 -8.25 16.70 18.44
CA SER A 132 -8.71 18.08 18.59
C SER A 132 -7.76 19.13 18.02
N GLN A 133 -6.48 18.79 17.81
CA GLN A 133 -5.45 19.74 17.34
C GLN A 133 -5.10 19.56 15.86
N ALA A 134 -5.97 18.88 15.13
CA ALA A 134 -5.82 18.62 13.71
C ALA A 134 -5.78 19.93 12.91
N GLN A 135 -4.80 20.07 12.02
CA GLN A 135 -4.66 21.21 11.11
C GLN A 135 -4.30 20.75 9.71
N GLY A 136 -4.90 21.37 8.73
CA GLY A 136 -4.71 21.10 7.32
C GLY A 136 -5.94 21.51 6.52
N ARG A 137 -5.81 21.44 5.20
CA ARG A 137 -6.92 21.58 4.25
C ARG A 137 -6.72 20.63 3.08
N LEU A 138 -7.74 20.42 2.30
CA LEU A 138 -7.59 19.80 0.99
C LEU A 138 -6.78 20.72 0.08
N ALA A 139 -5.96 20.10 -0.79
CA ALA A 139 -5.25 20.85 -1.81
C ALA A 139 -6.21 21.35 -2.89
N GLU A 140 -5.87 22.46 -3.49
CA GLU A 140 -6.54 23.09 -4.61
C GLU A 140 -5.65 23.07 -5.86
N LEU A 141 -6.21 23.33 -7.04
CA LEU A 141 -5.43 23.37 -8.29
C LEU A 141 -4.31 24.41 -8.27
N SER A 142 -4.50 25.51 -7.53
CA SER A 142 -3.49 26.54 -7.28
C SER A 142 -2.24 26.03 -6.53
N ASP A 143 -2.34 24.88 -5.82
CA ASP A 143 -1.23 24.28 -5.09
C ASP A 143 -0.28 23.45 -5.96
N ILE A 144 -0.64 23.15 -7.22
CA ILE A 144 0.09 22.22 -8.07
C ILE A 144 1.59 22.56 -8.19
N ALA A 145 1.93 23.82 -8.34
CA ALA A 145 3.34 24.24 -8.44
C ALA A 145 4.14 23.82 -7.19
N ARG A 146 3.56 24.00 -6.01
CA ARG A 146 4.18 23.62 -4.74
C ARG A 146 4.19 22.09 -4.52
N LEU A 147 3.18 21.39 -5.03
CA LEU A 147 3.12 19.93 -5.00
C LEU A 147 4.15 19.28 -5.92
N ILE A 148 4.48 19.91 -7.06
CA ILE A 148 5.58 19.48 -7.93
C ILE A 148 6.92 19.62 -7.18
N GLU A 149 7.15 20.73 -6.48
CA GLU A 149 8.36 20.92 -5.66
C GLU A 149 8.44 19.85 -4.54
N TYR A 150 7.32 19.60 -3.84
CA TYR A 150 7.23 18.50 -2.89
C TYR A 150 7.64 17.16 -3.51
N GLN A 151 7.11 16.83 -4.70
CA GLN A 151 7.43 15.59 -5.40
C GLN A 151 8.93 15.45 -5.68
N HIS A 152 9.56 16.52 -6.17
CA HIS A 152 11.00 16.52 -6.43
C HIS A 152 11.81 16.25 -5.16
N GLN A 153 11.51 16.94 -4.07
CA GLN A 153 12.21 16.76 -2.79
C GLN A 153 11.95 15.38 -2.19
N TYR A 154 10.69 14.91 -2.23
CA TYR A 154 10.32 13.58 -1.78
C TYR A 154 11.06 12.49 -2.54
N ASN A 155 11.06 12.56 -3.89
CA ASN A 155 11.75 11.62 -4.75
C ASN A 155 13.25 11.58 -4.45
N HIS A 156 13.88 12.74 -4.31
CA HIS A 156 15.29 12.85 -3.99
C HIS A 156 15.63 12.19 -2.64
N GLU A 157 14.89 12.52 -1.58
CA GLU A 157 15.15 11.99 -0.23
C GLU A 157 14.87 10.48 -0.14
N ARG A 158 13.93 9.96 -0.90
CA ARG A 158 13.54 8.54 -0.90
C ARG A 158 14.27 7.71 -1.96
N SER A 159 15.09 8.32 -2.80
CA SER A 159 15.74 7.66 -3.94
C SER A 159 14.73 6.90 -4.82
N VAL A 160 13.59 7.51 -5.08
CA VAL A 160 12.52 7.00 -5.95
C VAL A 160 12.32 7.97 -7.13
N ASN A 161 11.64 7.51 -8.17
CA ASN A 161 11.28 8.34 -9.32
C ASN A 161 9.78 8.17 -9.59
N GLU A 162 8.95 8.68 -8.67
CA GLU A 162 7.51 8.67 -8.81
C GLU A 162 7.06 9.87 -9.63
N THR A 163 6.05 9.67 -10.46
CA THR A 163 5.29 10.73 -11.14
C THR A 163 3.86 10.71 -10.63
N THR A 164 3.25 11.87 -10.50
CA THR A 164 1.92 12.01 -9.90
C THR A 164 1.05 12.90 -10.78
N ASP A 165 -0.13 12.43 -11.10
CA ASP A 165 -1.20 13.24 -11.68
C ASP A 165 -1.88 14.04 -10.55
N TRP A 166 -1.34 15.24 -10.29
CA TRP A 166 -1.81 16.09 -9.20
C TRP A 166 -3.24 16.56 -9.41
N GLU A 167 -3.62 16.89 -10.64
CA GLU A 167 -4.96 17.36 -10.94
C GLU A 167 -6.01 16.31 -10.59
N SER A 168 -5.80 15.09 -11.05
CA SER A 168 -6.68 13.95 -10.74
C SER A 168 -6.77 13.68 -9.24
N LEU A 169 -5.64 13.69 -8.51
CA LEU A 169 -5.66 13.43 -7.07
C LEU A 169 -6.31 14.57 -6.26
N ILE A 170 -6.17 15.82 -6.69
CA ILE A 170 -6.84 16.97 -6.08
C ILE A 170 -8.36 16.87 -6.29
N GLN A 171 -8.81 16.57 -7.52
CA GLN A 171 -10.23 16.37 -7.83
C GLN A 171 -10.86 15.21 -7.03
N GLN A 172 -10.06 14.19 -6.69
CA GLN A 172 -10.47 13.08 -5.84
C GLN A 172 -10.35 13.38 -4.32
N GLU A 173 -10.00 14.60 -3.92
CA GLU A 173 -9.76 15.01 -2.53
C GLU A 173 -8.69 14.15 -1.80
N LYS A 174 -7.70 13.62 -2.52
CA LYS A 174 -6.66 12.73 -1.99
C LYS A 174 -5.40 13.43 -1.50
N ILE A 175 -5.32 14.75 -1.64
CA ILE A 175 -4.16 15.53 -1.21
C ILE A 175 -4.55 16.47 -0.10
N ILE A 176 -3.82 16.39 1.00
CA ILE A 176 -3.95 17.25 2.16
C ILE A 176 -2.68 18.07 2.30
N VAL A 177 -2.81 19.35 2.54
CA VAL A 177 -1.71 20.30 2.76
C VAL A 177 -1.88 21.01 4.09
N LEU A 178 -0.77 21.40 4.70
CA LEU A 178 -0.72 22.28 5.86
C LEU A 178 0.15 23.47 5.54
N GLU A 179 -0.37 24.66 5.84
CA GLU A 179 0.30 25.92 5.60
C GLU A 179 0.80 26.54 6.89
N ALA A 180 1.92 27.24 6.78
CA ALA A 180 2.45 28.17 7.76
C ALA A 180 3.20 29.28 7.01
N ASP A 181 3.09 30.52 7.47
CA ASP A 181 3.74 31.68 6.87
C ASP A 181 3.44 31.80 5.34
N ASP A 182 2.19 31.58 4.97
CA ASP A 182 1.68 31.59 3.57
C ASP A 182 2.40 30.58 2.65
N GLN A 183 2.98 29.55 3.22
CA GLN A 183 3.66 28.48 2.47
C GLN A 183 3.11 27.09 2.85
N ILE A 184 2.98 26.19 1.88
CA ILE A 184 2.75 24.77 2.17
C ILE A 184 4.01 24.21 2.81
N VAL A 185 3.88 23.76 4.07
CA VAL A 185 4.99 23.26 4.88
C VAL A 185 4.95 21.75 5.09
N SER A 186 3.79 21.13 4.88
CA SER A 186 3.63 19.68 4.98
C SER A 186 2.56 19.18 4.03
N VAL A 187 2.74 17.96 3.52
CA VAL A 187 1.84 17.29 2.57
C VAL A 187 1.56 15.87 3.05
N VAL A 188 0.33 15.40 2.88
CA VAL A 188 -0.10 14.01 3.07
C VAL A 188 -0.93 13.59 1.86
N ARG A 189 -0.70 12.37 1.37
CA ARG A 189 -1.51 11.75 0.31
C ARG A 189 -2.41 10.66 0.91
N LEU A 190 -3.69 10.66 0.55
CA LEU A 190 -4.56 9.53 0.75
C LEU A 190 -4.40 8.59 -0.44
N GLY A 191 -4.10 7.33 -0.15
CA GLY A 191 -3.79 6.33 -1.17
C GLY A 191 -4.97 5.41 -1.47
N ILE A 192 -4.69 4.11 -1.43
CA ILE A 192 -5.67 3.06 -1.66
C ILE A 192 -6.77 3.12 -0.61
N GLU A 193 -8.00 2.91 -1.05
CA GLU A 193 -9.18 2.83 -0.19
C GLU A 193 -10.01 1.57 -0.46
N THR A 194 -10.60 1.06 0.59
CA THR A 194 -11.58 -0.03 0.61
C THR A 194 -12.77 0.40 1.46
N ASP A 195 -13.78 -0.45 1.59
CA ASP A 195 -14.93 -0.16 2.45
C ASP A 195 -14.53 0.01 3.93
N ARG A 196 -13.41 -0.56 4.36
CA ARG A 196 -12.94 -0.55 5.77
C ARG A 196 -11.79 0.40 6.05
N LEU A 197 -10.92 0.66 5.08
CA LEU A 197 -9.65 1.36 5.27
C LEU A 197 -9.44 2.44 4.21
N ILE A 198 -8.76 3.52 4.64
CA ILE A 198 -8.09 4.45 3.72
C ILE A 198 -6.60 4.50 4.09
N SER A 199 -5.75 4.28 3.09
CA SER A 199 -4.30 4.32 3.26
C SER A 199 -3.78 5.75 3.27
N ILE A 200 -2.90 6.06 4.23
CA ILE A 200 -2.13 7.30 4.29
C ILE A 200 -0.73 7.02 3.78
N GLY A 201 -0.25 7.86 2.87
CA GLY A 201 1.11 7.76 2.34
C GLY A 201 1.68 9.11 1.98
N GLY A 202 2.94 9.13 1.50
CA GLY A 202 3.59 10.35 1.03
C GLY A 202 3.66 11.47 2.06
N THR A 203 3.58 11.16 3.36
CA THR A 203 3.70 12.17 4.42
C THR A 203 5.08 12.83 4.36
N TYR A 204 5.09 14.13 4.18
CA TYR A 204 6.32 14.89 4.06
C TYR A 204 6.18 16.26 4.70
N THR A 205 7.20 16.67 5.43
CA THR A 205 7.36 18.03 5.93
C THR A 205 8.66 18.60 5.36
N PHE A 206 8.58 19.76 4.74
CA PHE A 206 9.75 20.42 4.13
C PHE A 206 10.85 20.64 5.20
N PRO A 207 12.13 20.46 4.86
CA PRO A 207 13.23 20.43 5.83
C PRO A 207 13.26 21.62 6.79
N ALA A 208 13.05 22.83 6.29
CA ALA A 208 13.04 24.07 7.11
C ALA A 208 11.93 24.11 8.18
N TYR A 209 10.92 23.25 8.04
CA TYR A 209 9.74 23.21 8.92
C TYR A 209 9.67 21.95 9.80
N ARG A 210 10.68 21.06 9.73
CA ARG A 210 10.73 19.85 10.56
C ARG A 210 10.91 20.16 12.04
N ARG A 211 10.53 19.21 12.90
CA ARG A 211 10.63 19.26 14.36
C ARG A 211 9.78 20.38 15.02
N LYS A 212 8.76 20.89 14.31
CA LYS A 212 7.82 21.92 14.78
C LYS A 212 6.39 21.36 14.92
N GLY A 213 6.20 20.03 14.88
CA GLY A 213 4.88 19.38 15.04
C GLY A 213 3.98 19.41 13.80
N PHE A 214 4.45 19.91 12.64
CA PHE A 214 3.62 20.00 11.44
C PHE A 214 3.17 18.65 10.90
N ALA A 215 4.06 17.63 10.89
CA ALA A 215 3.71 16.28 10.46
C ALA A 215 2.60 15.67 11.34
N GLU A 216 2.65 15.87 12.63
CA GLU A 216 1.61 15.39 13.56
C GLU A 216 0.26 16.03 13.25
N ARG A 217 0.20 17.36 13.15
CA ARG A 217 -1.05 18.12 12.95
C ARG A 217 -1.72 17.76 11.62
N ILE A 218 -0.97 17.64 10.54
CA ILE A 218 -1.53 17.26 9.24
C ILE A 218 -2.00 15.80 9.22
N LEU A 219 -1.27 14.88 9.87
CA LEU A 219 -1.69 13.50 10.03
C LEU A 219 -2.96 13.38 10.86
N GLN A 220 -3.10 14.15 11.96
CA GLN A 220 -4.33 14.23 12.73
C GLN A 220 -5.51 14.68 11.86
N PHE A 221 -5.31 15.65 10.97
CA PHE A 221 -6.34 16.09 10.04
C PHE A 221 -6.71 14.97 9.05
N ALA A 222 -5.73 14.27 8.49
CA ALA A 222 -5.97 13.14 7.59
C ALA A 222 -6.75 12.02 8.29
N VAL A 223 -6.35 11.65 9.52
CA VAL A 223 -7.04 10.62 10.31
C VAL A 223 -8.48 11.04 10.61
N ASN A 224 -8.71 12.28 11.06
CA ASN A 224 -10.06 12.77 11.34
C ASN A 224 -10.98 12.70 10.11
N ARG A 225 -10.47 13.06 8.93
CA ARG A 225 -11.23 12.92 7.68
C ARG A 225 -11.61 11.48 7.38
N ILE A 226 -10.66 10.56 7.54
CA ILE A 226 -10.88 9.13 7.30
C ILE A 226 -11.91 8.58 8.30
N VAL A 227 -11.73 8.85 9.59
CA VAL A 227 -12.62 8.36 10.65
C VAL A 227 -14.03 8.92 10.50
N ALA A 228 -14.18 10.16 10.03
CA ALA A 228 -15.49 10.75 9.75
C ALA A 228 -16.29 10.00 8.66
N THR A 229 -15.63 9.20 7.81
CA THR A 229 -16.29 8.31 6.83
C THR A 229 -16.66 6.94 7.40
N GLY A 230 -16.41 6.67 8.69
CA GLY A 230 -16.60 5.36 9.32
C GLY A 230 -15.48 4.37 9.02
N ARG A 231 -14.40 4.78 8.35
CA ARG A 231 -13.26 3.94 7.98
C ARG A 231 -12.07 4.14 8.92
N ILE A 232 -11.14 3.23 8.88
CA ILE A 232 -9.93 3.20 9.71
C ILE A 232 -8.77 3.79 8.89
N ALA A 233 -8.01 4.70 9.49
CA ALA A 233 -6.77 5.19 8.90
C ALA A 233 -5.69 4.09 8.95
N HIS A 234 -5.11 3.79 7.81
CA HIS A 234 -4.11 2.74 7.60
C HIS A 234 -2.84 3.36 7.03
N LEU A 235 -1.68 2.88 7.45
CA LEU A 235 -0.41 3.23 6.83
C LEU A 235 0.57 2.05 6.87
N ILE A 236 1.54 2.09 5.99
CA ILE A 236 2.67 1.17 5.96
C ILE A 236 3.95 1.99 6.16
N VAL A 237 4.81 1.55 7.06
CA VAL A 237 6.05 2.25 7.40
C VAL A 237 7.22 1.27 7.52
N ASP A 238 8.38 1.62 6.98
CA ASP A 238 9.60 0.83 7.11
C ASP A 238 9.99 0.71 8.59
N VAL A 239 10.36 -0.48 9.02
CA VAL A 239 10.66 -0.79 10.43
C VAL A 239 11.81 0.07 10.97
N ASP A 240 12.77 0.41 10.13
CA ASP A 240 13.94 1.22 10.44
C ASP A 240 13.68 2.74 10.38
N ASN A 241 12.51 3.18 9.88
CA ASN A 241 12.10 4.58 9.91
C ASN A 241 11.65 5.00 11.32
N THR A 242 12.58 4.92 12.27
CA THR A 242 12.34 5.20 13.70
C THR A 242 11.63 6.53 13.97
N PRO A 243 11.95 7.66 13.30
CA PRO A 243 11.23 8.91 13.52
C PRO A 243 9.74 8.83 13.18
N ALA A 244 9.39 8.18 12.07
CA ALA A 244 7.99 8.02 11.65
C ALA A 244 7.24 7.05 12.56
N VAL A 245 7.84 5.90 12.87
CA VAL A 245 7.27 4.89 13.79
C VAL A 245 7.00 5.50 15.16
N THR A 246 7.92 6.33 15.68
CA THR A 246 7.75 7.03 16.96
C THR A 246 6.57 7.98 16.91
N LEU A 247 6.48 8.80 15.85
CA LEU A 247 5.36 9.74 15.66
C LEU A 247 4.02 9.00 15.60
N TYR A 248 3.92 7.95 14.80
CA TYR A 248 2.67 7.19 14.66
C TYR A 248 2.23 6.55 15.97
N ARG A 249 3.17 5.96 16.74
CA ARG A 249 2.86 5.41 18.08
C ARG A 249 2.39 6.49 19.06
N GLN A 250 3.03 7.66 19.07
CA GLN A 250 2.59 8.79 19.91
C GLN A 250 1.20 9.28 19.55
N MET A 251 0.84 9.24 18.27
CA MET A 251 -0.52 9.54 17.81
C MET A 251 -1.53 8.42 18.13
N GLY A 252 -1.09 7.27 18.64
CA GLY A 252 -1.95 6.14 18.97
C GLY A 252 -2.27 5.24 17.78
N PHE A 253 -1.44 5.24 16.76
CA PHE A 253 -1.46 4.17 15.77
C PHE A 253 -0.97 2.87 16.40
N GLU A 254 -1.69 1.79 16.14
CA GLU A 254 -1.38 0.44 16.60
C GLU A 254 -0.77 -0.37 15.45
N CYS A 255 0.29 -1.12 15.75
CA CYS A 255 0.84 -2.09 14.81
C CYS A 255 -0.04 -3.33 14.81
N VAL A 256 -0.68 -3.62 13.68
CA VAL A 256 -1.64 -4.74 13.55
C VAL A 256 -1.08 -5.91 12.77
N GLU A 257 -0.11 -5.66 11.89
CA GLU A 257 0.48 -6.69 11.04
C GLU A 257 1.84 -6.25 10.51
N SER A 258 2.59 -7.18 9.93
CA SER A 258 3.83 -6.91 9.20
C SER A 258 3.59 -6.97 7.69
N SER A 259 4.31 -6.15 6.96
CA SER A 259 4.40 -6.19 5.50
C SER A 259 5.86 -6.30 5.08
N TYR A 260 6.08 -6.73 3.88
CA TYR A 260 7.38 -6.82 3.27
C TYR A 260 7.32 -6.37 1.81
N ILE A 261 8.31 -5.62 1.40
CA ILE A 261 8.43 -5.16 0.02
C ILE A 261 9.81 -5.53 -0.53
N ALA A 262 9.84 -6.10 -1.73
CA ALA A 262 11.05 -6.45 -2.46
C ALA A 262 11.05 -5.86 -3.86
N TYR A 263 12.24 -5.57 -4.36
CA TYR A 263 12.53 -5.15 -5.72
C TYR A 263 13.48 -6.18 -6.34
N PRO A 264 12.95 -7.24 -6.97
CA PRO A 264 13.78 -8.26 -7.61
C PRO A 264 14.43 -7.75 -8.89
N GLU A 265 15.61 -8.28 -9.18
CA GLU A 265 16.28 -8.19 -10.47
C GLU A 265 16.42 -9.62 -11.02
N TYR A 266 16.01 -9.82 -12.26
CA TYR A 266 15.94 -11.13 -12.91
C TYR A 266 17.14 -11.36 -13.85
N LEU A 267 17.56 -12.64 -13.97
CA LEU A 267 18.65 -13.06 -14.85
C LEU A 267 18.28 -12.96 -16.33
#